data_b5b8ebd1fb5642203c9c88575eb36148
#
_entry.id   b5b8ebd1fb5642203c9c88575eb36148
#
_cell.length_a   1.000
_cell.length_b   1.000
_cell.length_c   1.000
_cell.angle_alpha   90.00
_cell.angle_beta   90.00
_cell.angle_gamma   90.00
#
_symmetry.space_group_name_H-M   'P 1'
#
loop_
_entity.id
_entity.type
_entity.pdbx_description
1 polymer ?
#
loop_
_entity_poly.entity_id
_entity_poly.type
_entity_poly.pdbx_seq_one_letter_code
_entity_poly.pdbx_strand_id
1 'polypeptide(L)'
;MPLQPPSKTIVVQNAAVCPPGEQKIVCQDVNFTLTGGKALGIIGPTASGKSSLARMLVGVWSPLRGTVRLDGATLDQWSPEALGRHVGYLPQDVELFPGNVAQNIARFEDPPNPEAVLAAAQAAGVHDLIVNLPDGYETKVGERGSALSAGQAQRIALARALYRDPFLVVLDEPNSNLDAEGDEALTRAILGLRARGAIAVVVAHRPSAIAGVDYILVMAKGRQQQFVPKEEVLTRVAQPPAAPRTLKVVPGEGGSA
;
A
#
# COMPACT_ATOMS: atom_id res chain seq x y z
N MET A 1 -15.82 -8.68 24.72
CA MET A 1 -14.41 -8.89 25.06
C MET A 1 -13.58 -8.16 23.99
N PRO A 2 -12.64 -7.28 24.33
CA PRO A 2 -11.84 -6.59 23.33
C PRO A 2 -11.02 -7.61 22.54
N LEU A 3 -10.88 -7.39 21.23
CA LEU A 3 -10.04 -8.19 20.36
C LEU A 3 -8.55 -8.00 20.75
N GLN A 4 -7.76 -9.06 20.64
CA GLN A 4 -6.32 -8.95 20.86
C GLN A 4 -5.66 -8.23 19.69
N PRO A 5 -4.58 -7.45 19.93
CA PRO A 5 -3.81 -6.83 18.86
C PRO A 5 -3.42 -7.84 17.77
N PRO A 6 -3.63 -7.54 16.49
CA PRO A 6 -3.29 -8.46 15.40
C PRO A 6 -1.76 -8.56 15.27
N SER A 7 -1.27 -9.77 15.02
CA SER A 7 0.16 -10.04 14.95
C SER A 7 0.56 -11.15 13.96
N LYS A 8 -0.42 -11.83 13.35
CA LYS A 8 -0.15 -13.05 12.56
C LYS A 8 -0.48 -12.92 11.08
N THR A 9 -1.73 -12.56 10.74
CA THR A 9 -2.20 -12.71 9.35
C THR A 9 -3.18 -11.63 8.93
N ILE A 10 -3.18 -11.34 7.62
CA ILE A 10 -4.34 -10.80 6.92
C ILE A 10 -4.86 -11.83 5.93
N VAL A 11 -6.17 -12.05 5.92
CA VAL A 11 -6.85 -12.99 5.03
C VAL A 11 -7.95 -12.24 4.28
N VAL A 12 -7.90 -12.29 2.96
CA VAL A 12 -8.92 -11.72 2.06
C VAL A 12 -9.57 -12.86 1.30
N GLN A 13 -10.91 -12.99 1.40
CA GLN A 13 -11.65 -14.10 0.81
C GLN A 13 -12.84 -13.59 0.00
N ASN A 14 -12.83 -13.88 -1.30
CA ASN A 14 -13.90 -13.54 -2.27
C ASN A 14 -14.37 -12.10 -2.15
N ALA A 15 -13.43 -11.20 -1.84
CA ALA A 15 -13.76 -9.83 -1.52
C ALA A 15 -14.13 -9.04 -2.79
N ALA A 16 -15.21 -8.27 -2.66
CA ALA A 16 -15.66 -7.32 -3.67
C ALA A 16 -16.04 -6.00 -3.01
N VAL A 17 -15.80 -4.90 -3.68
CA VAL A 17 -16.09 -3.55 -3.17
C VAL A 17 -16.65 -2.64 -4.26
N CYS A 18 -17.55 -1.74 -3.85
CA CYS A 18 -18.01 -0.60 -4.62
C CYS A 18 -17.73 0.69 -3.84
N PRO A 19 -17.58 1.84 -4.52
CA PRO A 19 -17.50 3.12 -3.83
C PRO A 19 -18.74 3.38 -2.98
N PRO A 20 -18.62 4.04 -1.82
CA PRO A 20 -19.75 4.40 -1.00
C PRO A 20 -20.81 5.19 -1.78
N GLY A 21 -22.08 4.77 -1.70
CA GLY A 21 -23.20 5.38 -2.42
C GLY A 21 -23.34 4.95 -3.89
N GLU A 22 -22.44 4.12 -4.41
CA GLU A 22 -22.52 3.59 -5.77
C GLU A 22 -22.91 2.10 -5.78
N GLN A 23 -23.47 1.63 -6.91
CA GLN A 23 -23.79 0.21 -7.11
C GLN A 23 -22.76 -0.51 -8.00
N LYS A 24 -21.86 0.25 -8.63
CA LYS A 24 -20.86 -0.30 -9.55
C LYS A 24 -19.72 -0.95 -8.78
N ILE A 25 -19.56 -2.25 -8.92
CA ILE A 25 -18.42 -2.98 -8.38
C ILE A 25 -17.17 -2.57 -9.13
N VAL A 26 -16.16 -2.08 -8.41
CA VAL A 26 -14.88 -1.61 -8.95
C VAL A 26 -13.73 -2.58 -8.69
N CYS A 27 -13.90 -3.49 -7.71
CA CYS A 27 -12.94 -4.53 -7.42
C CYS A 27 -13.70 -5.77 -6.93
N GLN A 28 -13.37 -6.97 -7.41
CA GLN A 28 -14.03 -8.22 -7.04
C GLN A 28 -13.14 -9.45 -7.19
N ASP A 29 -13.59 -10.55 -6.59
CA ASP A 29 -12.96 -11.88 -6.64
C ASP A 29 -11.51 -11.86 -6.14
N VAL A 30 -11.23 -11.01 -5.12
CA VAL A 30 -9.92 -10.90 -4.53
C VAL A 30 -9.74 -11.94 -3.43
N ASN A 31 -8.66 -12.72 -3.56
CA ASN A 31 -8.31 -13.81 -2.65
C ASN A 31 -6.79 -13.83 -2.41
N PHE A 32 -6.36 -13.61 -1.18
CA PHE A 32 -4.99 -13.82 -0.77
C PHE A 32 -4.86 -13.93 0.76
N THR A 33 -3.75 -14.50 1.18
CA THR A 33 -3.34 -14.53 2.59
C THR A 33 -1.91 -14.08 2.71
N LEU A 34 -1.63 -13.20 3.68
CA LEU A 34 -0.27 -12.80 4.04
C LEU A 34 -0.07 -13.06 5.53
N THR A 35 1.12 -13.52 5.87
CA THR A 35 1.59 -13.65 7.25
C THR A 35 2.41 -12.46 7.65
N GLY A 36 2.52 -12.21 8.95
CA GLY A 36 3.40 -11.19 9.51
C GLY A 36 4.82 -11.28 8.97
N GLY A 37 5.47 -10.15 8.75
CA GLY A 37 6.79 -10.05 8.13
C GLY A 37 6.80 -10.16 6.59
N LYS A 38 5.63 -10.22 5.94
CA LYS A 38 5.53 -10.28 4.49
C LYS A 38 5.01 -8.98 3.89
N ALA A 39 5.47 -8.71 2.67
CA ALA A 39 5.02 -7.55 1.91
C ALA A 39 4.44 -7.95 0.54
N LEU A 40 3.36 -7.26 0.14
CA LEU A 40 2.63 -7.44 -1.10
C LEU A 40 2.74 -6.21 -1.98
N GLY A 41 3.15 -6.38 -3.22
CA GLY A 41 2.99 -5.37 -4.27
C GLY A 41 1.70 -5.61 -5.06
N ILE A 42 0.87 -4.59 -5.20
CA ILE A 42 -0.34 -4.62 -6.05
C ILE A 42 -0.04 -3.83 -7.31
N ILE A 43 -0.04 -4.51 -8.45
CA ILE A 43 0.26 -3.91 -9.75
C ILE A 43 -0.89 -4.11 -10.75
N GLY A 44 -0.92 -3.30 -11.77
CA GLY A 44 -1.92 -3.39 -12.85
C GLY A 44 -2.17 -2.05 -13.52
N PRO A 45 -2.92 -2.02 -14.63
CA PRO A 45 -3.26 -0.79 -15.35
C PRO A 45 -3.99 0.23 -14.47
N THR A 46 -4.00 1.49 -14.90
CA THR A 46 -4.84 2.53 -14.29
C THR A 46 -6.31 2.09 -14.31
N ALA A 47 -7.07 2.46 -13.30
CA ALA A 47 -8.48 2.08 -13.11
C ALA A 47 -8.74 0.55 -13.01
N SER A 48 -7.73 -0.26 -12.64
CA SER A 48 -7.92 -1.70 -12.40
C SER A 48 -8.46 -2.06 -11.01
N GLY A 49 -8.78 -1.07 -10.17
CA GLY A 49 -9.36 -1.28 -8.83
C GLY A 49 -8.35 -1.35 -7.69
N LYS A 50 -7.06 -1.03 -7.91
CA LYS A 50 -6.00 -1.13 -6.89
C LYS A 50 -6.23 -0.24 -5.67
N SER A 51 -6.51 1.04 -5.88
CA SER A 51 -6.78 2.00 -4.79
C SER A 51 -8.10 1.67 -4.07
N SER A 52 -9.09 1.10 -4.78
CA SER A 52 -10.32 0.60 -4.17
C SER A 52 -10.04 -0.60 -3.26
N LEU A 53 -9.16 -1.51 -3.70
CA LEU A 53 -8.66 -2.60 -2.88
C LEU A 53 -7.90 -2.07 -1.65
N ALA A 54 -7.01 -1.09 -1.82
CA ALA A 54 -6.28 -0.47 -0.71
C ALA A 54 -7.25 0.10 0.36
N ARG A 55 -8.28 0.87 -0.06
CA ARG A 55 -9.30 1.41 0.85
C ARG A 55 -10.11 0.33 1.56
N MET A 56 -10.40 -0.79 0.88
CA MET A 56 -11.06 -1.93 1.51
C MET A 56 -10.17 -2.62 2.55
N LEU A 57 -8.88 -2.80 2.27
CA LEU A 57 -7.94 -3.46 3.19
C LEU A 57 -7.76 -2.69 4.50
N VAL A 58 -7.88 -1.36 4.47
CA VAL A 58 -7.78 -0.52 5.66
C VAL A 58 -9.12 -0.22 6.35
N GLY A 59 -10.23 -0.76 5.82
CA GLY A 59 -11.56 -0.59 6.39
C GLY A 59 -12.22 0.76 6.09
N VAL A 60 -11.66 1.59 5.20
CA VAL A 60 -12.30 2.85 4.75
C VAL A 60 -13.53 2.54 3.89
N TRP A 61 -13.48 1.47 3.11
CA TRP A 61 -14.62 0.96 2.37
C TRP A 61 -14.95 -0.46 2.85
N SER A 62 -16.19 -0.68 3.24
CA SER A 62 -16.65 -2.02 3.63
C SER A 62 -16.78 -2.93 2.41
N PRO A 63 -16.38 -4.21 2.50
CA PRO A 63 -16.61 -5.16 1.42
C PRO A 63 -18.13 -5.34 1.19
N LEU A 64 -18.55 -5.28 -0.07
CA LEU A 64 -19.91 -5.60 -0.50
C LEU A 64 -20.16 -7.12 -0.39
N ARG A 65 -19.14 -7.91 -0.66
CA ARG A 65 -19.14 -9.38 -0.57
C ARG A 65 -17.76 -9.87 -0.14
N GLY A 66 -17.72 -11.04 0.48
CA GLY A 66 -16.49 -11.63 1.00
C GLY A 66 -16.05 -10.99 2.30
N THR A 67 -14.81 -11.21 2.69
CA THR A 67 -14.29 -10.74 3.98
C THR A 67 -12.83 -10.33 3.90
N VAL A 68 -12.47 -9.34 4.74
CA VAL A 68 -11.09 -9.00 5.10
C VAL A 68 -10.96 -9.27 6.60
N ARG A 69 -9.99 -10.08 7.00
CA ARG A 69 -9.78 -10.50 8.39
C ARG A 69 -8.35 -10.22 8.83
N LEU A 70 -8.20 -9.68 10.04
CA LEU A 70 -6.95 -9.62 10.77
C LEU A 70 -7.00 -10.64 11.90
N ASP A 71 -6.10 -11.62 11.89
CA ASP A 71 -6.05 -12.74 12.84
C ASP A 71 -7.41 -13.41 13.07
N GLY A 72 -8.17 -13.60 11.98
CA GLY A 72 -9.48 -14.23 11.99
C GLY A 72 -10.66 -13.30 12.26
N ALA A 73 -10.45 -12.11 12.85
CA ALA A 73 -11.50 -11.12 13.07
C ALA A 73 -11.73 -10.29 11.79
N THR A 74 -12.98 -10.10 11.38
CA THR A 74 -13.34 -9.18 10.29
C THR A 74 -13.16 -7.73 10.73
N LEU A 75 -12.91 -6.81 9.77
CA LEU A 75 -12.60 -5.41 10.10
C LEU A 75 -13.74 -4.71 10.84
N ASP A 76 -14.97 -5.08 10.58
CA ASP A 76 -16.19 -4.55 11.26
C ASP A 76 -16.36 -5.02 12.71
N GLN A 77 -15.61 -6.03 13.14
CA GLN A 77 -15.58 -6.45 14.54
C GLN A 77 -14.67 -5.57 15.42
N TRP A 78 -13.86 -4.71 14.80
CA TRP A 78 -13.03 -3.73 15.48
C TRP A 78 -13.76 -2.41 15.60
N SER A 79 -13.63 -1.71 16.76
CA SER A 79 -14.01 -0.29 16.76
C SER A 79 -13.07 0.50 15.85
N PRO A 80 -13.51 1.62 15.25
CA PRO A 80 -12.66 2.45 14.38
C PRO A 80 -11.35 2.87 15.06
N GLU A 81 -11.40 3.20 16.35
CA GLU A 81 -10.24 3.60 17.14
C GLU A 81 -9.27 2.43 17.35
N ALA A 82 -9.80 1.24 17.66
CA ALA A 82 -8.99 0.05 17.84
C ALA A 82 -8.33 -0.38 16.51
N LEU A 83 -9.09 -0.40 15.41
CA LEU A 83 -8.57 -0.70 14.08
C LEU A 83 -7.50 0.31 13.67
N GLY A 84 -7.75 1.60 13.88
CA GLY A 84 -6.83 2.69 13.54
C GLY A 84 -5.47 2.60 14.24
N ARG A 85 -5.39 1.96 15.42
CA ARG A 85 -4.11 1.70 16.11
C ARG A 85 -3.26 0.66 15.40
N HIS A 86 -3.90 -0.30 14.72
CA HIS A 86 -3.24 -1.46 14.12
C HIS A 86 -3.10 -1.36 12.60
N VAL A 87 -3.70 -0.33 11.99
CA VAL A 87 -3.66 -0.10 10.54
C VAL A 87 -3.05 1.27 10.25
N GLY A 88 -2.04 1.28 9.36
CA GLY A 88 -1.47 2.48 8.77
C GLY A 88 -1.90 2.62 7.32
N TYR A 89 -2.22 3.83 6.90
CA TYR A 89 -2.63 4.11 5.53
C TYR A 89 -1.98 5.37 4.97
N LEU A 90 -1.31 5.24 3.84
CA LEU A 90 -0.88 6.35 3.00
C LEU A 90 -1.74 6.35 1.73
N PRO A 91 -2.69 7.29 1.58
CA PRO A 91 -3.49 7.41 0.37
C PRO A 91 -2.69 7.99 -0.79
N GLN A 92 -3.18 7.76 -2.02
CA GLN A 92 -2.59 8.31 -3.25
C GLN A 92 -2.56 9.85 -3.22
N ASP A 93 -3.69 10.47 -2.86
CA ASP A 93 -3.80 11.91 -2.67
C ASP A 93 -3.48 12.24 -1.21
N VAL A 94 -2.26 12.73 -0.98
CA VAL A 94 -1.80 13.08 0.36
C VAL A 94 -2.35 14.45 0.76
N GLU A 95 -3.12 14.47 1.84
CA GLU A 95 -3.53 15.70 2.53
C GLU A 95 -2.99 15.69 3.96
N LEU A 96 -2.34 16.79 4.35
CA LEU A 96 -2.00 17.08 5.75
C LEU A 96 -3.08 18.01 6.32
N PHE A 97 -3.43 17.75 7.57
CA PHE A 97 -4.46 18.55 8.25
C PHE A 97 -3.83 19.79 8.90
N PRO A 98 -4.59 20.90 9.03
CA PRO A 98 -4.12 22.08 9.71
C PRO A 98 -3.60 21.76 11.12
N GLY A 99 -2.38 22.21 11.41
CA GLY A 99 -1.64 21.88 12.62
C GLY A 99 -0.14 21.90 12.36
N ASN A 100 0.65 21.31 13.24
CA ASN A 100 2.08 21.15 13.06
C ASN A 100 2.45 19.75 12.53
N VAL A 101 3.73 19.54 12.22
CA VAL A 101 4.28 18.28 11.71
C VAL A 101 4.07 17.14 12.73
N ALA A 102 4.37 17.40 14.02
CA ALA A 102 4.22 16.39 15.08
C ALA A 102 2.77 15.92 15.20
N GLN A 103 1.80 16.83 15.18
CA GLN A 103 0.37 16.51 15.24
C GLN A 103 -0.07 15.66 14.04
N ASN A 104 0.39 15.99 12.83
CA ASN A 104 0.07 15.21 11.65
C ASN A 104 0.64 13.79 11.73
N ILE A 105 1.89 13.61 12.17
CA ILE A 105 2.50 12.30 12.37
C ILE A 105 1.75 11.52 13.45
N ALA A 106 1.44 12.18 14.58
CA ALA A 106 0.71 11.57 15.70
C ALA A 106 -0.77 11.27 15.42
N ARG A 107 -1.26 11.53 14.19
CA ARG A 107 -2.70 11.36 13.85
C ARG A 107 -3.63 12.15 14.78
N PHE A 108 -3.16 13.32 15.23
CA PHE A 108 -3.86 14.20 16.15
C PHE A 108 -4.20 13.56 17.51
N GLU A 109 -3.39 12.58 17.93
CA GLU A 109 -3.40 12.12 19.33
C GLU A 109 -3.06 13.27 20.27
N ASP A 110 -3.83 13.45 21.34
CA ASP A 110 -3.66 14.54 22.29
C ASP A 110 -3.45 14.00 23.72
N PRO A 111 -2.31 14.25 24.36
CA PRO A 111 -1.11 14.84 23.77
C PRO A 111 -0.38 13.86 22.84
N PRO A 112 0.31 14.33 21.79
CA PRO A 112 1.11 13.46 20.94
C PRO A 112 2.24 12.81 21.75
N ASN A 113 2.54 11.54 21.47
CA ASN A 113 3.68 10.86 22.10
C ASN A 113 4.98 11.23 21.34
N PRO A 114 5.92 11.99 21.94
CA PRO A 114 7.10 12.47 21.24
C PRO A 114 8.04 11.36 20.75
N GLU A 115 8.19 10.30 21.55
CA GLU A 115 9.04 9.14 21.20
C GLU A 115 8.48 8.38 19.99
N ALA A 116 7.15 8.16 19.97
CA ALA A 116 6.49 7.51 18.85
C ALA A 116 6.51 8.38 17.57
N VAL A 117 6.39 9.71 17.71
CA VAL A 117 6.55 10.66 16.58
C VAL A 117 7.95 10.56 16.00
N LEU A 118 8.98 10.61 16.86
CA LEU A 118 10.38 10.51 16.44
C LEU A 118 10.66 9.17 15.75
N ALA A 119 10.23 8.05 16.37
CA ALA A 119 10.40 6.71 15.80
C ALA A 119 9.74 6.57 14.43
N ALA A 120 8.52 7.10 14.26
CA ALA A 120 7.83 7.09 12.98
C ALA A 120 8.54 7.93 11.91
N ALA A 121 9.07 9.12 12.29
CA ALA A 121 9.82 9.97 11.38
C ALA A 121 11.14 9.33 10.95
N GLN A 122 11.84 8.66 11.85
CA GLN A 122 13.07 7.91 11.55
C GLN A 122 12.77 6.71 10.65
N ALA A 123 11.73 5.94 10.95
CA ALA A 123 11.31 4.80 10.13
C ALA A 123 10.91 5.21 8.70
N ALA A 124 10.32 6.39 8.54
CA ALA A 124 9.98 6.98 7.24
C ALA A 124 11.17 7.66 6.55
N GLY A 125 12.34 7.80 7.22
CA GLY A 125 13.49 8.52 6.69
C GLY A 125 13.25 10.01 6.49
N VAL A 126 12.41 10.64 7.34
CA VAL A 126 12.02 12.04 7.20
C VAL A 126 12.51 12.91 8.37
N HIS A 127 13.15 12.32 9.39
CA HIS A 127 13.60 13.03 10.58
C HIS A 127 14.50 14.22 10.26
N ASP A 128 15.55 13.98 9.47
CA ASP A 128 16.53 15.03 9.14
C ASP A 128 15.89 16.17 8.32
N LEU A 129 14.96 15.83 7.42
CA LEU A 129 14.18 16.82 6.70
C LEU A 129 13.36 17.68 7.67
N ILE A 130 12.68 17.06 8.64
CA ILE A 130 11.86 17.78 9.64
C ILE A 130 12.71 18.72 10.50
N VAL A 131 13.87 18.25 10.99
CA VAL A 131 14.78 19.05 11.81
C VAL A 131 15.29 20.29 11.07
N ASN A 132 15.41 20.23 9.74
CA ASN A 132 15.80 21.33 8.89
C ASN A 132 14.65 22.30 8.52
N LEU A 133 13.39 22.01 8.91
CA LEU A 133 12.30 22.97 8.78
C LEU A 133 12.47 24.12 9.80
N PRO A 134 11.90 25.32 9.54
CA PRO A 134 12.10 26.51 10.40
C PRO A 134 11.84 26.28 11.89
N ASP A 135 10.77 25.52 12.23
CA ASP A 135 10.38 25.21 13.61
C ASP A 135 10.45 23.69 13.89
N GLY A 136 11.20 22.92 13.09
CA GLY A 136 11.32 21.48 13.23
C GLY A 136 9.95 20.78 13.24
N TYR A 137 9.70 19.95 14.25
CA TYR A 137 8.43 19.24 14.44
C TYR A 137 7.23 20.15 14.75
N GLU A 138 7.48 21.39 15.24
CA GLU A 138 6.44 22.40 15.51
C GLU A 138 6.09 23.21 14.26
N THR A 139 6.78 23.00 13.14
CA THR A 139 6.48 23.70 11.88
C THR A 139 5.03 23.49 11.48
N LYS A 140 4.28 24.59 11.31
CA LYS A 140 2.90 24.58 10.86
C LYS A 140 2.83 24.20 9.38
N VAL A 141 2.04 23.18 9.06
CA VAL A 141 1.94 22.68 7.69
C VAL A 141 1.05 23.54 6.77
N GLY A 142 0.29 24.48 7.35
CA GLY A 142 -0.68 25.28 6.60
C GLY A 142 -1.96 24.51 6.25
N GLU A 143 -2.87 25.17 5.52
CA GLU A 143 -4.06 24.49 5.00
C GLU A 143 -3.65 23.49 3.92
N ARG A 144 -4.09 22.24 4.08
CA ARG A 144 -3.78 21.09 3.19
C ARG A 144 -2.28 20.87 2.96
N GLY A 145 -1.41 21.32 3.90
CA GLY A 145 0.03 21.16 3.76
C GLY A 145 0.69 22.19 2.84
N SER A 146 0.05 23.33 2.56
CA SER A 146 0.52 24.36 1.62
C SER A 146 1.89 24.97 1.95
N ALA A 147 2.37 24.81 3.19
CA ALA A 147 3.69 25.27 3.61
C ALA A 147 4.83 24.31 3.23
N LEU A 148 4.51 23.13 2.68
CA LEU A 148 5.46 22.07 2.37
C LEU A 148 5.41 21.74 0.87
N SER A 149 6.54 21.26 0.32
CA SER A 149 6.53 20.65 -1.01
C SER A 149 5.75 19.33 -1.02
N ALA A 150 5.28 18.90 -2.20
CA ALA A 150 4.56 17.63 -2.33
C ALA A 150 5.38 16.44 -1.82
N GLY A 151 6.70 16.40 -2.10
CA GLY A 151 7.59 15.36 -1.60
C GLY A 151 7.76 15.37 -0.08
N GLN A 152 7.85 16.58 0.53
CA GLN A 152 7.91 16.72 1.99
C GLN A 152 6.59 16.24 2.64
N ALA A 153 5.45 16.67 2.11
CA ALA A 153 4.14 16.26 2.59
C ALA A 153 3.97 14.74 2.50
N GLN A 154 4.44 14.12 1.41
CA GLN A 154 4.36 12.67 1.21
C GLN A 154 5.22 11.90 2.20
N ARG A 155 6.47 12.35 2.47
CA ARG A 155 7.34 11.72 3.48
C ARG A 155 6.76 11.86 4.89
N ILE A 156 6.16 13.01 5.26
CA ILE A 156 5.47 13.21 6.55
C ILE A 156 4.23 12.30 6.64
N ALA A 157 3.46 12.17 5.56
CA ALA A 157 2.32 11.27 5.53
C ALA A 157 2.73 9.79 5.62
N LEU A 158 3.91 9.41 5.11
CA LEU A 158 4.48 8.08 5.33
C LEU A 158 4.79 7.88 6.82
N ALA A 159 5.40 8.85 7.51
CA ALA A 159 5.62 8.79 8.96
C ALA A 159 4.29 8.64 9.72
N ARG A 160 3.25 9.40 9.33
CA ARG A 160 1.88 9.25 9.87
C ARG A 160 1.34 7.83 9.70
N ALA A 161 1.59 7.20 8.54
CA ALA A 161 1.17 5.82 8.31
C ALA A 161 1.92 4.81 9.19
N LEU A 162 3.16 5.11 9.61
CA LEU A 162 4.00 4.28 10.46
C LEU A 162 3.84 4.54 11.97
N TYR A 163 3.10 5.58 12.36
CA TYR A 163 2.97 5.99 13.75
C TYR A 163 2.44 4.87 14.65
N ARG A 164 3.11 4.63 15.79
CA ARG A 164 2.83 3.58 16.78
C ARG A 164 2.88 2.15 16.22
N ASP A 165 3.75 1.91 15.25
CA ASP A 165 4.08 0.56 14.76
C ASP A 165 2.86 -0.30 14.36
N PRO A 166 1.99 0.15 13.44
CA PRO A 166 0.82 -0.61 13.05
C PRO A 166 1.21 -1.98 12.44
N PHE A 167 0.36 -2.99 12.65
CA PHE A 167 0.57 -4.34 12.13
C PHE A 167 0.37 -4.43 10.61
N LEU A 168 -0.65 -3.74 10.08
CA LEU A 168 -0.92 -3.64 8.65
C LEU A 168 -0.64 -2.22 8.17
N VAL A 169 0.23 -2.05 7.19
CA VAL A 169 0.47 -0.77 6.53
C VAL A 169 0.18 -0.88 5.05
N VAL A 170 -0.74 -0.05 4.57
CA VAL A 170 -1.13 0.01 3.15
C VAL A 170 -0.69 1.34 2.58
N LEU A 171 0.10 1.30 1.51
CA LEU A 171 0.70 2.44 0.84
C LEU A 171 0.17 2.50 -0.61
N ASP A 172 -0.62 3.53 -0.93
CA ASP A 172 -1.22 3.70 -2.25
C ASP A 172 -0.39 4.71 -3.05
N GLU A 173 0.37 4.22 -4.02
CA GLU A 173 1.32 4.98 -4.86
C GLU A 173 2.32 5.85 -4.05
N PRO A 174 3.03 5.25 -3.08
CA PRO A 174 3.82 6.01 -2.10
C PRO A 174 4.98 6.81 -2.70
N ASN A 175 5.38 6.54 -3.93
CA ASN A 175 6.54 7.15 -4.57
C ASN A 175 6.18 8.15 -5.71
N SER A 176 4.94 8.60 -5.79
CA SER A 176 4.48 9.51 -6.86
C SER A 176 5.25 10.84 -6.89
N ASN A 177 5.61 11.39 -5.72
CA ASN A 177 6.30 12.67 -5.56
C ASN A 177 7.69 12.54 -4.91
N LEU A 178 8.25 11.33 -4.84
CA LEU A 178 9.56 11.10 -4.24
C LEU A 178 10.69 11.21 -5.27
N ASP A 179 11.82 11.72 -4.81
CA ASP A 179 13.13 11.65 -5.45
C ASP A 179 13.82 10.31 -5.14
N ALA A 180 15.04 10.11 -5.64
CA ALA A 180 15.78 8.88 -5.44
C ALA A 180 16.03 8.56 -3.95
N GLU A 181 16.33 9.58 -3.13
CA GLU A 181 16.52 9.42 -1.69
C GLU A 181 15.22 8.98 -1.00
N GLY A 182 14.08 9.57 -1.41
CA GLY A 182 12.76 9.18 -0.93
C GLY A 182 12.37 7.76 -1.32
N ASP A 183 12.70 7.32 -2.53
CA ASP A 183 12.48 5.93 -2.97
C ASP A 183 13.29 4.93 -2.14
N GLU A 184 14.56 5.27 -1.81
CA GLU A 184 15.38 4.46 -0.91
C GLU A 184 14.82 4.43 0.51
N ALA A 185 14.39 5.58 1.06
CA ALA A 185 13.76 5.66 2.37
C ALA A 185 12.48 4.84 2.43
N LEU A 186 11.64 4.88 1.39
CA LEU A 186 10.44 4.04 1.26
C LEU A 186 10.80 2.55 1.28
N THR A 187 11.82 2.15 0.54
CA THR A 187 12.28 0.75 0.51
C THR A 187 12.76 0.32 1.90
N ARG A 188 13.55 1.14 2.59
CA ARG A 188 13.98 0.87 3.98
C ARG A 188 12.79 0.77 4.93
N ALA A 189 11.78 1.63 4.79
CA ALA A 189 10.56 1.57 5.61
C ALA A 189 9.80 0.25 5.41
N ILE A 190 9.64 -0.21 4.16
CA ILE A 190 8.99 -1.50 3.85
C ILE A 190 9.79 -2.67 4.47
N LEU A 191 11.11 -2.67 4.33
CA LEU A 191 11.96 -3.70 4.93
C LEU A 191 11.91 -3.66 6.47
N GLY A 192 11.87 -2.48 7.08
CA GLY A 192 11.69 -2.30 8.52
C GLY A 192 10.34 -2.84 9.03
N LEU A 193 9.26 -2.60 8.29
CA LEU A 193 7.94 -3.20 8.58
C LEU A 193 8.01 -4.72 8.60
N ARG A 194 8.63 -5.32 7.58
CA ARG A 194 8.82 -6.78 7.49
C ARG A 194 9.65 -7.32 8.65
N ALA A 195 10.75 -6.66 8.98
CA ALA A 195 11.67 -7.09 10.02
C ALA A 195 11.01 -7.14 11.42
N ARG A 196 10.07 -6.22 11.71
CA ARG A 196 9.30 -6.21 12.96
C ARG A 196 8.05 -7.09 12.95
N GLY A 197 7.84 -7.87 11.88
CA GLY A 197 6.70 -8.78 11.77
C GLY A 197 5.40 -8.14 11.30
N ALA A 198 5.42 -6.88 10.84
CA ALA A 198 4.26 -6.23 10.25
C ALA A 198 4.03 -6.67 8.79
N ILE A 199 2.84 -6.41 8.27
CA ILE A 199 2.48 -6.65 6.89
C ILE A 199 2.47 -5.31 6.15
N ALA A 200 3.19 -5.23 5.02
CA ALA A 200 3.13 -4.10 4.12
C ALA A 200 2.38 -4.45 2.83
N VAL A 201 1.48 -3.56 2.39
CA VAL A 201 0.82 -3.66 1.08
C VAL A 201 1.11 -2.38 0.32
N VAL A 202 1.70 -2.50 -0.87
CA VAL A 202 2.14 -1.37 -1.69
C VAL A 202 1.43 -1.42 -3.03
N VAL A 203 0.58 -0.46 -3.30
CA VAL A 203 0.05 -0.23 -4.66
C VAL A 203 1.08 0.55 -5.44
N ALA A 204 1.52 0.01 -6.57
CA ALA A 204 2.62 0.59 -7.32
C ALA A 204 2.38 0.60 -8.84
N HIS A 205 2.87 1.67 -9.45
CA HIS A 205 3.03 1.79 -10.90
C HIS A 205 4.51 1.73 -11.33
N ARG A 206 5.44 1.95 -10.38
CA ARG A 206 6.88 1.95 -10.64
C ARG A 206 7.54 0.70 -10.03
N PRO A 207 8.48 0.06 -10.74
CA PRO A 207 9.20 -1.10 -10.22
C PRO A 207 9.96 -0.84 -8.91
N SER A 208 10.46 0.39 -8.69
CA SER A 208 11.17 0.76 -7.46
C SER A 208 10.31 0.58 -6.20
N ALA A 209 9.02 0.90 -6.26
CA ALA A 209 8.11 0.79 -5.11
C ALA A 209 7.87 -0.66 -4.67
N ILE A 210 8.11 -1.64 -5.53
CA ILE A 210 7.97 -3.07 -5.21
C ILE A 210 9.33 -3.75 -4.95
N ALA A 211 10.41 -3.00 -4.79
CA ALA A 211 11.73 -3.58 -4.55
C ALA A 211 11.74 -4.43 -3.26
N GLY A 212 11.10 -3.95 -2.20
CA GLY A 212 11.05 -4.58 -0.87
C GLY A 212 9.95 -5.62 -0.65
N VAL A 213 9.13 -6.00 -1.66
CA VAL A 213 8.00 -6.93 -1.47
C VAL A 213 8.37 -8.39 -1.73
N ASP A 214 7.58 -9.32 -1.15
CA ASP A 214 7.73 -10.78 -1.32
C ASP A 214 6.77 -11.32 -2.38
N TYR A 215 5.56 -10.78 -2.45
CA TYR A 215 4.50 -11.24 -3.34
C TYR A 215 4.01 -10.13 -4.24
N ILE A 216 3.48 -10.54 -5.39
CA ILE A 216 2.84 -9.64 -6.35
C ILE A 216 1.40 -10.10 -6.59
N LEU A 217 0.47 -9.17 -6.46
CA LEU A 217 -0.92 -9.31 -6.88
C LEU A 217 -1.13 -8.48 -8.13
N VAL A 218 -1.50 -9.14 -9.21
CA VAL A 218 -1.79 -8.48 -10.49
C VAL A 218 -3.29 -8.25 -10.60
N MET A 219 -3.66 -6.98 -10.81
CA MET A 219 -5.05 -6.56 -10.99
C MET A 219 -5.30 -6.13 -12.44
N ALA A 220 -6.42 -6.56 -13.02
CA ALA A 220 -6.89 -6.04 -14.30
C ALA A 220 -8.43 -6.05 -14.34
N LYS A 221 -9.03 -5.00 -14.90
CA LYS A 221 -10.48 -4.87 -15.07
C LYS A 221 -11.28 -5.15 -13.79
N GLY A 222 -10.78 -4.63 -12.65
CA GLY A 222 -11.42 -4.82 -11.34
C GLY A 222 -11.33 -6.23 -10.76
N ARG A 223 -10.43 -7.08 -11.26
CA ARG A 223 -10.28 -8.47 -10.79
C ARG A 223 -8.83 -8.83 -10.54
N GLN A 224 -8.61 -9.69 -9.57
CA GLN A 224 -7.34 -10.37 -9.38
C GLN A 224 -7.08 -11.31 -10.55
N GLN A 225 -5.93 -11.17 -11.18
CA GLN A 225 -5.47 -12.05 -12.24
C GLN A 225 -4.50 -13.11 -11.71
N GLN A 226 -3.58 -12.68 -10.84
CA GLN A 226 -2.55 -13.55 -10.27
C GLN A 226 -2.19 -13.07 -8.86
N PHE A 227 -1.79 -14.02 -8.01
CA PHE A 227 -1.12 -13.78 -6.75
C PHE A 227 0.06 -14.76 -6.67
N VAL A 228 1.28 -14.26 -6.80
CA VAL A 228 2.49 -15.08 -6.98
C VAL A 228 3.66 -14.51 -6.18
N PRO A 229 4.66 -15.33 -5.83
CA PRO A 229 5.94 -14.83 -5.35
C PRO A 229 6.57 -13.87 -6.37
N LYS A 230 7.25 -12.83 -5.88
CA LYS A 230 7.86 -11.80 -6.73
C LYS A 230 8.86 -12.39 -7.74
N GLU A 231 9.61 -13.40 -7.34
CA GLU A 231 10.60 -14.08 -8.18
C GLU A 231 10.00 -14.66 -9.45
N GLU A 232 8.76 -15.17 -9.40
CA GLU A 232 8.07 -15.72 -10.57
C GLU A 232 7.74 -14.64 -11.61
N VAL A 233 7.43 -13.43 -11.17
CA VAL A 233 7.16 -12.31 -12.09
C VAL A 233 8.45 -11.88 -12.77
N LEU A 234 9.55 -11.77 -12.03
CA LEU A 234 10.85 -11.37 -12.56
C LEU A 234 11.37 -12.36 -13.60
N THR A 235 11.18 -13.66 -13.38
CA THR A 235 11.60 -14.72 -14.31
C THR A 235 10.84 -14.65 -15.63
N ARG A 236 9.55 -14.33 -15.60
CA ARG A 236 8.72 -14.18 -16.82
C ARG A 236 9.07 -12.93 -17.62
N VAL A 237 9.43 -11.84 -16.96
CA VAL A 237 9.85 -10.59 -17.62
C VAL A 237 11.23 -10.75 -18.24
N ALA A 238 12.11 -11.57 -17.67
CA ALA A 238 13.45 -11.85 -18.18
C ALA A 238 13.47 -12.84 -19.37
N GLN A 239 12.38 -13.56 -19.63
CA GLN A 239 12.26 -14.42 -20.82
C GLN A 239 11.74 -13.58 -21.99
N PRO A 240 12.52 -13.43 -23.09
CA PRO A 240 12.02 -12.76 -24.28
C PRO A 240 10.76 -13.48 -24.79
N PRO A 241 9.75 -12.75 -25.32
CA PRO A 241 8.55 -13.37 -25.86
C PRO A 241 8.96 -14.41 -26.90
N ALA A 242 8.43 -15.64 -26.77
CA ALA A 242 8.66 -16.70 -27.73
C ALA A 242 8.33 -16.18 -29.13
N ALA A 243 9.30 -16.27 -30.03
CA ALA A 243 9.13 -15.82 -31.40
C ALA A 243 7.81 -16.37 -31.99
N PRO A 244 7.05 -15.55 -32.73
CA PRO A 244 5.81 -16.02 -33.33
C PRO A 244 6.13 -17.24 -34.21
N ARG A 245 5.41 -18.34 -33.97
CA ARG A 245 5.51 -19.52 -34.83
C ARG A 245 5.13 -19.08 -36.24
N THR A 246 6.12 -18.98 -37.12
CA THR A 246 5.91 -18.81 -38.55
C THR A 246 5.14 -20.01 -39.05
N LEU A 247 3.87 -19.81 -39.45
CA LEU A 247 3.11 -20.80 -40.20
C LEU A 247 3.85 -21.06 -41.50
N LYS A 248 4.45 -22.26 -41.65
CA LYS A 248 4.95 -22.72 -42.93
C LYS A 248 3.74 -22.90 -43.86
N VAL A 249 3.64 -22.01 -44.85
CA VAL A 249 2.75 -22.22 -45.98
C VAL A 249 3.30 -23.42 -46.76
N VAL A 250 2.55 -24.53 -46.77
CA VAL A 250 2.86 -25.67 -47.63
C VAL A 250 2.48 -25.26 -49.05
N PRO A 251 3.36 -25.30 -50.05
CA PRO A 251 3.01 -25.05 -51.44
C PRO A 251 2.07 -26.19 -51.89
N GLY A 252 0.88 -25.83 -52.35
CA GLY A 252 -0.02 -26.77 -52.97
C GLY A 252 0.55 -27.32 -54.25
N GLU A 253 0.65 -28.65 -54.37
CA GLU A 253 0.99 -29.33 -55.62
C GLU A 253 -0.09 -29.02 -56.66
N GLY A 254 0.35 -28.33 -57.73
CA GLY A 254 -0.46 -28.14 -58.91
C GLY A 254 -0.59 -29.47 -59.64
N GLY A 255 -1.81 -30.02 -59.65
CA GLY A 255 -2.17 -31.13 -60.51
C GLY A 255 -2.39 -30.64 -61.94
N SER A 256 -1.54 -31.15 -62.85
CA SER A 256 -1.73 -31.08 -64.28
C SER A 256 -2.68 -32.22 -64.72
N ALA A 257 -3.71 -31.90 -65.43
CA ALA A 257 -4.25 -32.67 -66.55
C ALA A 257 -5.28 -31.80 -67.32
#